data_31af85715a0052aea4b272105b26205f
#
_entry.id   31af85715a0052aea4b272105b26205f
#
_cell.length_a   1.000
_cell.length_b   1.000
_cell.length_c   1.000
_cell.angle_alpha   90.00
_cell.angle_beta   90.00
_cell.angle_gamma   90.00
#
_symmetry.space_group_name_H-M   'P 1'
#
loop_
_entity.id
_entity.type
_entity.pdbx_description
1 polymer ?
#
loop_
_entity_poly.entity_id
_entity_poly.type
_entity_poly.pdbx_seq_one_letter_code
_entity_poly.pdbx_strand_id
1 'polypeptide(L)'
;MRRNRTAAGTIASMYENLTSYLTKFDDGEFGSWITNIKDDGVPQIPFVDYSETVNQFVHEVYAYVNEHRELQNYSDILEANGLKWDVESMKNADVSKLDAECVLALILGAIRAARFSEGALLRFFEDGSITRWLERLKELDS
;
A
#
# COMPACT_ATOMS: atom_id res chain seq x y z
N MET A 1 12.96 2.44 23.11
CA MET A 1 14.22 3.14 23.02
C MET A 1 14.14 4.27 22.03
N ARG A 2 14.72 5.37 22.37
CA ARG A 2 14.73 6.49 21.45
C ARG A 2 15.73 6.26 20.33
N ARG A 3 15.39 6.74 19.16
CA ARG A 3 16.35 6.78 18.08
C ARG A 3 17.41 7.81 18.38
N ASN A 4 18.62 7.49 18.00
CA ASN A 4 19.72 8.43 18.12
C ASN A 4 19.55 9.60 17.18
N ARG A 5 20.15 10.67 17.56
CA ARG A 5 20.28 11.81 16.67
C ARG A 5 21.74 11.95 16.32
N THR A 6 22.01 12.17 15.07
CA THR A 6 23.36 12.42 14.62
C THR A 6 23.68 13.88 14.81
N ALA A 7 24.95 14.24 14.61
CA ALA A 7 25.35 15.63 14.61
C ALA A 7 24.62 16.41 13.52
N ALA A 8 24.23 15.74 12.47
CA ALA A 8 23.47 16.34 11.40
C ALA A 8 21.98 16.34 11.70
N GLY A 9 21.58 15.86 12.88
CA GLY A 9 20.20 15.83 13.28
C GLY A 9 19.65 14.45 13.43
N THR A 10 18.52 14.22 12.83
CA THR A 10 17.72 13.02 13.04
C THR A 10 18.17 11.89 12.14
N ILE A 11 18.16 10.68 12.66
CA ILE A 11 18.23 9.49 11.84
C ILE A 11 16.99 9.45 10.96
N ALA A 12 17.17 9.13 9.68
CA ALA A 12 16.07 9.05 8.76
C ALA A 12 15.02 8.05 9.25
N SER A 13 13.78 8.36 9.01
CA SER A 13 12.65 7.51 9.37
C SER A 13 12.74 6.17 8.63
N MET A 14 12.39 5.08 9.32
CA MET A 14 12.43 3.74 8.72
C MET A 14 11.47 3.60 7.55
N TYR A 15 10.34 4.30 7.61
CA TYR A 15 9.27 4.11 6.63
C TYR A 15 9.04 5.35 5.77
N GLU A 16 9.95 6.32 5.85
CA GLU A 16 9.74 7.60 5.16
C GLU A 16 9.61 7.45 3.66
N ASN A 17 10.31 6.49 3.07
CA ASN A 17 10.19 6.26 1.63
C ASN A 17 8.76 5.88 1.23
N LEU A 18 7.99 5.37 2.17
CA LEU A 18 6.58 5.04 1.93
C LEU A 18 5.66 6.12 2.46
N THR A 19 5.88 6.57 3.70
CA THR A 19 4.95 7.51 4.35
C THR A 19 5.00 8.91 3.74
N SER A 20 6.10 9.26 3.06
CA SER A 20 6.18 10.54 2.37
C SER A 20 5.13 10.66 1.25
N TYR A 21 4.57 9.53 0.80
CA TYR A 21 3.53 9.57 -0.22
C TYR A 21 2.19 10.07 0.32
N LEU A 22 2.03 10.16 1.65
CA LEU A 22 0.79 10.69 2.22
C LEU A 22 0.43 12.06 1.63
N THR A 23 1.43 12.96 1.52
CA THR A 23 1.16 14.27 0.94
C THR A 23 0.93 14.21 -0.57
N LYS A 24 1.57 13.25 -1.23
CA LYS A 24 1.40 13.10 -2.67
C LYS A 24 0.03 12.54 -3.04
N PHE A 25 -0.59 11.81 -2.13
CA PHE A 25 -1.91 11.22 -2.36
C PHE A 25 -3.06 12.18 -2.01
N ASP A 26 -2.75 13.37 -1.53
CA ASP A 26 -3.78 14.35 -1.15
C ASP A 26 -4.62 14.83 -2.34
N ASP A 27 -4.09 14.72 -3.56
CA ASP A 27 -4.84 15.14 -4.75
C ASP A 27 -5.96 14.16 -5.13
N GLY A 28 -5.96 12.97 -4.53
CA GLY A 28 -6.99 11.97 -4.82
C GLY A 28 -6.90 11.35 -6.21
N GLU A 29 -5.82 11.60 -6.92
CA GLU A 29 -5.64 11.13 -8.30
C GLU A 29 -4.89 9.81 -8.31
N PHE A 30 -5.63 8.71 -8.18
CA PHE A 30 -5.00 7.39 -8.04
C PHE A 30 -4.97 6.62 -9.36
N GLY A 31 -5.96 6.82 -10.21
CA GLY A 31 -6.04 6.10 -11.48
C GLY A 31 -7.45 6.14 -12.03
N SER A 32 -7.62 5.49 -13.17
CA SER A 32 -8.92 5.44 -13.82
C SER A 32 -9.09 4.13 -14.55
N TRP A 33 -10.34 3.71 -14.70
CA TRP A 33 -10.67 2.52 -15.48
C TRP A 33 -10.61 2.85 -16.96
N ILE A 34 -10.01 1.95 -17.73
CA ILE A 34 -9.98 2.02 -19.19
C ILE A 34 -10.91 0.92 -19.71
N THR A 35 -11.93 1.34 -20.43
CA THR A 35 -12.98 0.42 -20.92
C THR A 35 -13.23 0.61 -22.40
N ASN A 36 -12.18 0.84 -23.18
CA ASN A 36 -12.33 1.15 -24.60
C ASN A 36 -12.70 -0.05 -25.41
N ILE A 37 -13.47 0.19 -26.48
CA ILE A 37 -13.71 -0.77 -27.54
C ILE A 37 -12.80 -0.39 -28.69
N LYS A 38 -12.08 -1.37 -29.24
CA LYS A 38 -11.18 -1.10 -30.35
C LYS A 38 -11.96 -0.82 -31.61
N ASP A 39 -11.31 -0.14 -32.55
CA ASP A 39 -11.92 0.25 -33.82
C ASP A 39 -12.43 -0.96 -34.63
N ASP A 40 -11.83 -2.11 -34.44
CA ASP A 40 -12.26 -3.34 -35.11
C ASP A 40 -13.46 -3.98 -34.44
N GLY A 41 -14.02 -3.35 -33.41
CA GLY A 41 -15.20 -3.86 -32.73
C GLY A 41 -14.92 -4.91 -31.67
N VAL A 42 -13.64 -5.22 -31.43
CA VAL A 42 -13.28 -6.20 -30.38
C VAL A 42 -13.19 -5.47 -29.05
N PRO A 43 -14.03 -5.85 -28.06
CA PRO A 43 -13.97 -5.19 -26.76
C PRO A 43 -12.67 -5.52 -26.04
N GLN A 44 -12.12 -4.53 -25.40
CA GLN A 44 -10.97 -4.71 -24.54
C GLN A 44 -11.42 -5.08 -23.14
N ILE A 45 -10.67 -5.97 -22.47
CA ILE A 45 -10.93 -6.26 -21.08
C ILE A 45 -10.63 -5.00 -20.28
N PRO A 46 -11.57 -4.50 -19.45
CA PRO A 46 -11.32 -3.31 -18.65
C PRO A 46 -10.11 -3.49 -17.73
N PHE A 47 -9.33 -2.43 -17.60
CA PHE A 47 -8.19 -2.44 -16.69
C PHE A 47 -8.03 -1.06 -16.07
N VAL A 48 -7.27 -0.99 -14.97
CA VAL A 48 -7.00 0.27 -14.30
C VAL A 48 -5.67 0.82 -14.78
N ASP A 49 -5.70 2.09 -15.18
CA ASP A 49 -4.50 2.84 -15.51
C ASP A 49 -4.16 3.68 -14.28
N TYR A 50 -3.17 3.23 -13.52
CA TYR A 50 -2.80 3.90 -12.27
C TYR A 50 -1.98 5.16 -12.56
N SER A 51 -2.13 6.16 -11.68
CA SER A 51 -1.34 7.39 -11.79
C SER A 51 0.13 7.07 -11.62
N GLU A 52 0.98 7.97 -12.11
CA GLU A 52 2.42 7.80 -11.95
C GLU A 52 2.80 7.76 -10.47
N THR A 53 2.16 8.57 -9.65
CA THR A 53 2.41 8.59 -8.21
C THR A 53 2.15 7.22 -7.58
N VAL A 54 1.03 6.58 -7.95
CA VAL A 54 0.72 5.24 -7.45
C VAL A 54 1.76 4.24 -7.94
N ASN A 55 2.14 4.32 -9.22
CA ASN A 55 3.15 3.41 -9.75
C ASN A 55 4.49 3.56 -9.04
N GLN A 56 4.88 4.78 -8.73
CA GLN A 56 6.10 5.03 -7.97
C GLN A 56 6.00 4.48 -6.56
N PHE A 57 4.85 4.65 -5.92
CA PHE A 57 4.62 4.11 -4.59
C PHE A 57 4.75 2.58 -4.59
N VAL A 58 4.12 1.92 -5.54
CA VAL A 58 4.20 0.47 -5.67
C VAL A 58 5.66 0.03 -5.83
N HIS A 59 6.41 0.76 -6.64
CA HIS A 59 7.82 0.47 -6.85
C HIS A 59 8.61 0.59 -5.53
N GLU A 60 8.33 1.61 -4.73
CA GLU A 60 8.98 1.80 -3.45
C GLU A 60 8.63 0.67 -2.47
N VAL A 61 7.37 0.22 -2.49
CA VAL A 61 6.97 -0.89 -1.64
C VAL A 61 7.76 -2.15 -2.01
N TYR A 62 7.87 -2.45 -3.30
CA TYR A 62 8.65 -3.61 -3.72
C TYR A 62 10.13 -3.48 -3.38
N ALA A 63 10.69 -2.28 -3.47
CA ALA A 63 12.07 -2.06 -3.07
C ALA A 63 12.27 -2.34 -1.59
N TYR A 64 11.30 -1.90 -0.77
CA TYR A 64 11.34 -2.17 0.66
C TYR A 64 11.24 -3.67 0.95
N VAL A 65 10.34 -4.35 0.27
CA VAL A 65 10.14 -5.80 0.45
C VAL A 65 11.39 -6.58 0.05
N ASN A 66 12.10 -6.14 -0.98
CA ASN A 66 13.34 -6.80 -1.40
C ASN A 66 14.40 -6.79 -0.29
N GLU A 67 14.36 -5.79 0.58
CA GLU A 67 15.28 -5.70 1.71
C GLU A 67 14.69 -6.29 2.99
N HIS A 68 13.41 -6.64 2.98
CA HIS A 68 12.69 -7.17 4.15
C HIS A 68 11.86 -8.35 3.66
N ARG A 69 12.54 -9.42 3.28
CA ARG A 69 11.93 -10.54 2.55
C ARG A 69 10.88 -11.30 3.34
N GLU A 70 10.90 -11.19 4.66
CA GLU A 70 9.86 -11.79 5.50
C GLU A 70 8.46 -11.26 5.13
N LEU A 71 8.38 -10.06 4.55
CA LEU A 71 7.10 -9.48 4.14
C LEU A 71 6.46 -10.23 2.97
N GLN A 72 7.21 -11.07 2.27
CA GLN A 72 6.64 -11.89 1.21
C GLN A 72 5.62 -12.88 1.76
N ASN A 73 5.68 -13.16 3.06
CA ASN A 73 4.70 -13.99 3.74
C ASN A 73 3.52 -13.17 4.28
N TYR A 74 3.12 -12.16 3.52
CA TYR A 74 2.11 -11.20 3.99
C TYR A 74 0.81 -11.88 4.42
N SER A 75 0.39 -12.93 3.71
CA SER A 75 -0.84 -13.64 4.08
C SER A 75 -0.73 -14.28 5.45
N ASP A 76 0.41 -14.91 5.76
CA ASP A 76 0.64 -15.52 7.06
C ASP A 76 0.74 -14.46 8.16
N ILE A 77 1.36 -13.33 7.86
CA ILE A 77 1.47 -12.22 8.81
C ILE A 77 0.07 -11.71 9.16
N LEU A 78 -0.79 -11.55 8.15
CA LEU A 78 -2.16 -11.12 8.38
C LEU A 78 -2.90 -12.11 9.26
N GLU A 79 -2.79 -13.41 8.96
CA GLU A 79 -3.47 -14.44 9.74
C GLU A 79 -3.00 -14.45 11.19
N ALA A 80 -1.72 -14.25 11.40
CA ALA A 80 -1.17 -14.23 12.77
C ALA A 80 -1.73 -13.06 13.58
N ASN A 81 -2.28 -12.07 12.91
CA ASN A 81 -2.88 -10.90 13.56
C ASN A 81 -4.41 -10.91 13.50
N GLY A 82 -5.00 -12.07 13.19
CA GLY A 82 -6.44 -12.21 13.17
C GLY A 82 -7.12 -11.66 11.93
N LEU A 83 -6.36 -11.43 10.87
CA LEU A 83 -6.88 -10.88 9.62
C LEU A 83 -6.81 -11.93 8.53
N LYS A 84 -7.50 -11.65 7.42
CA LYS A 84 -7.45 -12.49 6.22
C LYS A 84 -7.01 -11.66 5.04
N TRP A 85 -6.43 -12.32 4.06
CA TRP A 85 -6.07 -11.65 2.82
C TRP A 85 -7.29 -11.60 1.91
N ASP A 86 -8.23 -10.75 2.28
CA ASP A 86 -9.40 -10.43 1.46
C ASP A 86 -9.79 -8.98 1.69
N VAL A 87 -10.55 -8.43 0.75
CA VAL A 87 -10.87 -7.00 0.75
C VAL A 87 -11.58 -6.58 2.02
N GLU A 88 -12.59 -7.35 2.46
CA GLU A 88 -13.39 -6.98 3.61
C GLU A 88 -12.58 -6.97 4.90
N SER A 89 -11.79 -8.02 5.12
CA SER A 89 -10.98 -8.14 6.32
C SER A 89 -9.94 -7.02 6.38
N MET A 90 -9.26 -6.78 5.27
CA MET A 90 -8.20 -5.78 5.21
C MET A 90 -8.75 -4.37 5.36
N LYS A 91 -9.83 -4.08 4.67
CA LYS A 91 -10.47 -2.77 4.72
C LYS A 91 -10.96 -2.42 6.11
N ASN A 92 -11.44 -3.40 6.84
CA ASN A 92 -12.03 -3.20 8.16
C ASN A 92 -11.05 -3.38 9.31
N ALA A 93 -9.77 -3.63 9.01
CA ALA A 93 -8.76 -3.84 10.04
C ALA A 93 -8.58 -2.60 10.91
N ASP A 94 -8.52 -2.81 12.23
CA ASP A 94 -8.25 -1.73 13.18
C ASP A 94 -6.74 -1.59 13.32
N VAL A 95 -6.15 -0.74 12.48
CA VAL A 95 -4.70 -0.61 12.41
C VAL A 95 -4.10 0.02 13.66
N SER A 96 -4.92 0.66 14.51
CA SER A 96 -4.41 1.25 15.74
C SER A 96 -3.82 0.20 16.68
N LYS A 97 -4.13 -1.08 16.45
CA LYS A 97 -3.64 -2.19 17.26
C LYS A 97 -2.57 -3.01 16.57
N LEU A 98 -2.19 -2.64 15.35
CA LEU A 98 -1.26 -3.43 14.54
C LEU A 98 0.14 -2.84 14.59
N ASP A 99 1.13 -3.73 14.52
CA ASP A 99 2.52 -3.30 14.43
C ASP A 99 2.89 -2.99 12.97
N ALA A 100 4.10 -2.48 12.79
CA ALA A 100 4.54 -2.06 11.46
C ALA A 100 4.59 -3.23 10.48
N GLU A 101 5.01 -4.40 10.93
CA GLU A 101 5.09 -5.55 10.04
C GLU A 101 3.71 -5.90 9.49
N CYS A 102 2.69 -5.88 10.35
CA CYS A 102 1.34 -6.20 9.90
C CYS A 102 0.78 -5.13 8.96
N VAL A 103 1.05 -3.86 9.27
CA VAL A 103 0.59 -2.76 8.39
C VAL A 103 1.27 -2.86 7.03
N LEU A 104 2.56 -3.18 7.00
CA LEU A 104 3.25 -3.38 5.73
C LEU A 104 2.70 -4.57 4.97
N ALA A 105 2.30 -5.62 5.69
CA ALA A 105 1.65 -6.78 5.07
C ALA A 105 0.31 -6.40 4.45
N LEU A 106 -0.45 -5.49 5.08
CA LEU A 106 -1.68 -4.98 4.48
C LEU A 106 -1.39 -4.26 3.17
N ILE A 107 -0.41 -3.39 3.16
CA ILE A 107 -0.05 -2.63 1.96
C ILE A 107 0.38 -3.56 0.84
N LEU A 108 1.28 -4.49 1.14
CA LEU A 108 1.75 -5.43 0.13
C LEU A 108 0.60 -6.33 -0.35
N GLY A 109 -0.24 -6.78 0.58
CA GLY A 109 -1.39 -7.62 0.24
C GLY A 109 -2.35 -6.91 -0.70
N ALA A 110 -2.56 -5.60 -0.50
CA ALA A 110 -3.42 -4.82 -1.39
C ALA A 110 -2.81 -4.73 -2.80
N ILE A 111 -1.51 -4.50 -2.88
CA ILE A 111 -0.83 -4.44 -4.18
C ILE A 111 -0.93 -5.79 -4.90
N ARG A 112 -0.73 -6.87 -4.17
CA ARG A 112 -0.77 -8.21 -4.76
C ARG A 112 -2.20 -8.61 -5.14
N ALA A 113 -3.20 -8.11 -4.43
CA ALA A 113 -4.59 -8.41 -4.74
C ALA A 113 -4.98 -7.96 -6.16
N ALA A 114 -4.34 -6.90 -6.65
CA ALA A 114 -4.61 -6.40 -7.99
C ALA A 114 -4.26 -7.41 -9.08
N ARG A 115 -3.41 -8.38 -8.79
CA ARG A 115 -3.05 -9.43 -9.75
C ARG A 115 -4.18 -10.43 -9.95
N PHE A 116 -5.07 -10.54 -8.98
CA PHE A 116 -6.16 -11.50 -9.00
C PHE A 116 -7.52 -10.84 -9.20
N SER A 117 -7.60 -9.54 -8.95
CA SER A 117 -8.85 -8.80 -9.07
C SER A 117 -8.53 -7.40 -9.54
N GLU A 118 -8.80 -7.13 -10.82
CA GLU A 118 -8.53 -5.81 -11.38
C GLU A 118 -9.32 -4.76 -10.60
N GLY A 119 -8.65 -3.67 -10.26
CA GLY A 119 -9.29 -2.59 -9.51
C GLY A 119 -9.23 -2.74 -8.01
N ALA A 120 -8.76 -3.88 -7.48
CA ALA A 120 -8.70 -4.07 -6.03
C ALA A 120 -7.82 -3.01 -5.37
N LEU A 121 -6.63 -2.77 -5.92
CA LEU A 121 -5.72 -1.76 -5.36
C LEU A 121 -6.32 -0.36 -5.47
N LEU A 122 -6.92 -0.03 -6.61
CA LEU A 122 -7.55 1.27 -6.78
C LEU A 122 -8.61 1.50 -5.69
N ARG A 123 -9.40 0.47 -5.40
CA ARG A 123 -10.43 0.56 -4.37
C ARG A 123 -9.84 0.86 -2.99
N PHE A 124 -8.72 0.22 -2.65
CA PHE A 124 -8.05 0.49 -1.38
C PHE A 124 -7.52 1.93 -1.30
N PHE A 125 -7.14 2.52 -2.42
CA PHE A 125 -6.78 3.93 -2.44
C PHE A 125 -8.02 4.82 -2.29
N GLU A 126 -9.06 4.51 -3.04
CA GLU A 126 -10.24 5.37 -3.09
C GLU A 126 -11.02 5.37 -1.79
N ASP A 127 -11.02 4.26 -1.05
CA ASP A 127 -11.75 4.18 0.21
C ASP A 127 -10.93 4.67 1.41
N GLY A 128 -9.70 5.12 1.16
CA GLY A 128 -8.85 5.65 2.22
C GLY A 128 -8.05 4.61 3.00
N SER A 129 -8.14 3.34 2.63
CA SER A 129 -7.41 2.29 3.35
C SER A 129 -5.90 2.51 3.33
N ILE A 130 -5.34 2.73 2.14
CA ILE A 130 -3.91 2.94 2.01
C ILE A 130 -3.46 4.15 2.84
N THR A 131 -4.24 5.22 2.80
CA THR A 131 -3.93 6.42 3.58
C THR A 131 -3.88 6.11 5.08
N ARG A 132 -4.91 5.39 5.59
CA ARG A 132 -4.95 5.02 7.01
C ARG A 132 -3.75 4.15 7.39
N TRP A 133 -3.38 3.22 6.53
CA TRP A 133 -2.25 2.32 6.80
C TRP A 133 -0.94 3.11 6.84
N LEU A 134 -0.76 4.04 5.91
CA LEU A 134 0.45 4.87 5.90
C LEU A 134 0.50 5.80 7.11
N GLU A 135 -0.65 6.32 7.53
CA GLU A 135 -0.71 7.16 8.73
C GLU A 135 -0.29 6.36 9.97
N ARG A 136 -0.73 5.10 10.04
CA ARG A 136 -0.31 4.23 11.14
C ARG A 136 1.20 3.98 11.11
N LEU A 137 1.77 3.71 9.93
CA LEU A 137 3.21 3.55 9.81
C LEU A 137 3.95 4.79 10.29
N LYS A 138 3.43 5.97 9.95
CA LYS A 138 4.05 7.21 10.35
C LYS A 138 4.02 7.36 11.88
N GLU A 139 2.91 6.99 12.50
CA GLU A 139 2.82 6.99 13.97
C GLU A 139 3.86 6.07 14.59
N LEU A 140 4.01 4.88 14.02
CA LEU A 140 4.94 3.88 14.56
C LEU A 140 6.40 4.28 14.37
N ASP A 141 6.65 5.22 13.49
CA ASP A 141 7.99 5.66 13.14
C ASP A 141 8.47 6.85 13.97
N SER A 142 7.63 7.36 14.81
CA SER A 142 7.97 8.52 15.65
C SER A 142 8.57 8.12 16.98
#